data_e1083b16c4c54e0bc49a7b309a849550
#
_entry.id   e1083b16c4c54e0bc49a7b309a849550
#
_cell.length_a   1.000
_cell.length_b   1.000
_cell.length_c   1.000
_cell.angle_alpha   90.00
_cell.angle_beta   90.00
_cell.angle_gamma   90.00
#
_symmetry.space_group_name_H-M   'P 1'
#
loop_
_entity.id
_entity.type
_entity.pdbx_description
1 polymer ?
#
loop_
_entity_poly.entity_id
_entity_poly.type
_entity_poly.pdbx_seq_one_letter_code
_entity_poly.pdbx_strand_id
1 'polypeptide(L)'
;MKRYLLTILLSLWCACAWAAGSVTVKGRVLCGGRGVEGVWVSDGEEFACTDKRGNYRLQAGADNRFVFVCVPAGYDAPVEKGVVRYFHPLPADGKSCDFTLLRRAGDDSRYGFIAIADPQIWAPKEFAKLAVAADDIAATVRSYG
;
A
#
# COMPACT_ATOMS: atom_id res chain seq x y z
N MET A 1 -26.13 31.73 -33.77
CA MET A 1 -26.37 31.52 -32.32
C MET A 1 -26.68 30.07 -31.94
N LYS A 2 -27.56 29.33 -32.62
CA LYS A 2 -27.90 27.91 -32.26
C LYS A 2 -26.71 26.92 -32.28
N ARG A 3 -25.70 27.13 -33.14
CA ARG A 3 -24.55 26.20 -33.27
C ARG A 3 -23.56 26.32 -32.10
N TYR A 4 -23.40 27.50 -31.54
CA TYR A 4 -22.52 27.72 -30.38
C TYR A 4 -23.14 27.26 -29.06
N LEU A 5 -24.48 27.27 -28.96
CA LEU A 5 -25.19 26.76 -27.79
C LEU A 5 -25.02 25.23 -27.64
N LEU A 6 -25.01 24.51 -28.75
CA LEU A 6 -24.84 23.06 -28.78
C LEU A 6 -23.41 22.67 -28.35
N THR A 7 -22.39 23.41 -28.79
CA THR A 7 -21.00 23.17 -28.43
C THR A 7 -20.72 23.45 -26.93
N ILE A 8 -21.35 24.49 -26.38
CA ILE A 8 -21.24 24.83 -24.96
C ILE A 8 -21.94 23.77 -24.10
N LEU A 9 -23.11 23.28 -24.52
CA LEU A 9 -23.80 22.18 -23.82
C LEU A 9 -23.03 20.85 -23.86
N LEU A 10 -22.37 20.50 -24.97
CA LEU A 10 -21.52 19.32 -25.05
C LEU A 10 -20.25 19.45 -24.16
N SER A 11 -19.65 20.64 -24.10
CA SER A 11 -18.47 20.85 -23.25
C SER A 11 -18.80 20.83 -21.74
N LEU A 12 -19.99 21.31 -21.35
CA LEU A 12 -20.46 21.20 -19.96
C LEU A 12 -20.76 19.74 -19.57
N TRP A 13 -21.23 18.91 -20.50
CA TRP A 13 -21.52 17.49 -20.20
C TRP A 13 -20.27 16.64 -20.05
N CYS A 14 -19.19 17.01 -20.73
CA CYS A 14 -17.89 16.34 -20.57
C CYS A 14 -17.21 16.65 -19.23
N ALA A 15 -17.53 17.78 -18.60
CA ALA A 15 -16.95 18.19 -17.31
C ALA A 15 -17.63 17.50 -16.09
N CYS A 16 -18.82 16.90 -16.26
CA CYS A 16 -19.53 16.21 -15.17
C CYS A 16 -19.20 14.73 -15.03
N ALA A 17 -18.29 14.16 -15.85
CA ALA A 17 -18.13 12.71 -15.96
C ALA A 17 -17.09 12.10 -15.01
N TRP A 18 -16.44 12.87 -14.09
CA TRP A 18 -15.41 12.32 -13.20
C TRP A 18 -15.48 12.91 -11.79
N ALA A 19 -16.61 12.78 -11.15
CA ALA A 19 -16.66 12.81 -9.70
C ALA A 19 -16.70 11.35 -9.21
N ALA A 20 -15.62 10.59 -9.39
CA ALA A 20 -15.40 9.41 -8.58
C ALA A 20 -15.48 9.86 -7.13
N GLY A 21 -16.41 9.29 -6.34
CA GLY A 21 -16.56 9.65 -4.94
C GLY A 21 -15.23 9.49 -4.22
N SER A 22 -14.92 10.39 -3.29
CA SER A 22 -13.73 10.27 -2.45
C SER A 22 -14.12 10.01 -1.01
N VAL A 23 -13.31 9.23 -0.30
CA VAL A 23 -13.45 8.90 1.11
C VAL A 23 -12.28 9.51 1.87
N THR A 24 -12.56 10.29 2.90
CA THR A 24 -11.49 10.78 3.78
C THR A 24 -11.06 9.68 4.75
N VAL A 25 -9.85 9.18 4.59
CA VAL A 25 -9.21 8.24 5.51
C VAL A 25 -8.26 9.01 6.43
N LYS A 26 -8.38 8.79 7.74
CA LYS A 26 -7.48 9.36 8.74
C LYS A 26 -6.90 8.24 9.57
N GLY A 27 -5.70 8.45 10.10
CA GLY A 27 -5.07 7.49 10.98
C GLY A 27 -3.70 7.95 11.44
N ARG A 28 -3.01 7.04 12.08
CA ARG A 28 -1.65 7.25 12.59
C ARG A 28 -0.74 6.11 12.15
N VAL A 29 0.51 6.44 11.90
CA VAL A 29 1.58 5.44 11.78
C VAL A 29 2.41 5.48 13.05
N LEU A 30 2.51 4.35 13.74
CA LEU A 30 3.10 4.24 15.07
C LEU A 30 4.23 3.20 15.10
N CYS A 31 5.26 3.46 15.90
CA CYS A 31 6.26 2.47 16.28
C CYS A 31 6.47 2.53 17.78
N GLY A 32 6.25 1.43 18.50
CA GLY A 32 6.34 1.39 19.96
C GLY A 32 5.44 2.42 20.66
N GLY A 33 4.26 2.68 20.11
CA GLY A 33 3.28 3.67 20.59
C GLY A 33 3.61 5.13 20.27
N ARG A 34 4.73 5.40 19.60
CA ARG A 34 5.15 6.76 19.19
C ARG A 34 4.85 6.97 17.71
N GLY A 35 4.42 8.19 17.34
CA GLY A 35 4.22 8.56 15.95
C GLY A 35 5.51 8.51 15.14
N VAL A 36 5.40 8.05 13.89
CA VAL A 36 6.52 8.06 12.94
C VAL A 36 6.23 9.15 11.89
N GLU A 37 7.13 10.15 11.83
CA GLU A 37 7.05 11.26 10.87
C GLU A 37 7.56 10.83 9.50
N GLY A 38 7.03 11.45 8.43
CA GLY A 38 7.56 11.32 7.08
C GLY A 38 7.19 10.01 6.39
N VAL A 39 6.24 9.25 6.92
CA VAL A 39 5.80 7.98 6.32
C VAL A 39 4.69 8.24 5.32
N TRP A 40 4.81 7.70 4.13
CA TRP A 40 3.79 7.77 3.11
C TRP A 40 2.72 6.71 3.30
N VAL A 41 1.46 7.13 3.18
CA VAL A 41 0.27 6.27 3.15
C VAL A 41 -0.45 6.52 1.84
N SER A 42 -0.94 5.47 1.18
CA SER A 42 -1.55 5.55 -0.15
C SER A 42 -2.72 4.57 -0.29
N ASP A 43 -3.59 4.84 -1.23
CA ASP A 43 -4.63 3.93 -1.73
C ASP A 43 -4.30 3.35 -3.13
N GLY A 44 -3.10 3.70 -3.65
CA GLY A 44 -2.62 3.33 -4.98
C GLY A 44 -2.65 4.48 -5.99
N GLU A 45 -3.43 5.51 -5.74
CA GLU A 45 -3.58 6.69 -6.59
C GLU A 45 -3.16 7.96 -5.86
N GLU A 46 -3.66 8.14 -4.64
CA GLU A 46 -3.38 9.31 -3.81
C GLU A 46 -2.39 8.97 -2.69
N PHE A 47 -1.69 10.00 -2.20
CA PHE A 47 -0.68 9.87 -1.16
C PHE A 47 -0.85 10.90 -0.06
N ALA A 48 -0.60 10.51 1.18
CA ALA A 48 -0.51 11.39 2.33
C ALA A 48 0.75 11.07 3.13
N CYS A 49 1.44 12.11 3.59
CA CYS A 49 2.62 11.97 4.45
C CYS A 49 2.26 12.22 5.91
N THR A 50 2.84 11.45 6.82
CA THR A 50 2.59 11.60 8.25
C THR A 50 3.30 12.82 8.84
N ASP A 51 2.62 13.48 9.78
CA ASP A 51 3.19 14.57 10.57
C ASP A 51 4.11 14.06 11.71
N LYS A 52 4.69 14.99 12.52
CA LYS A 52 5.55 14.67 13.67
C LYS A 52 4.92 13.76 14.72
N ARG A 53 3.60 13.67 14.76
CA ARG A 53 2.84 12.81 15.66
C ARG A 53 2.40 11.50 15.01
N GLY A 54 2.81 11.29 13.75
CA GLY A 54 2.44 10.15 12.92
C GLY A 54 1.03 10.23 12.32
N ASN A 55 0.31 11.36 12.44
CA ASN A 55 -1.02 11.48 11.87
C ASN A 55 -0.96 11.69 10.36
N TYR A 56 -1.93 11.15 9.66
CA TYR A 56 -2.14 11.40 8.23
C TYR A 56 -3.62 11.62 7.90
N ARG A 57 -3.86 12.24 6.75
CA ARG A 57 -5.19 12.39 6.16
C ARG A 57 -5.08 12.18 4.65
N LEU A 58 -5.70 11.12 4.16
CA LEU A 58 -5.72 10.72 2.75
C LEU A 58 -7.12 10.93 2.18
N GLN A 59 -7.19 11.48 0.98
CA GLN A 59 -8.43 11.50 0.18
C GLN A 59 -8.39 10.33 -0.78
N ALA A 60 -8.88 9.18 -0.34
CA ALA A 60 -8.86 7.95 -1.11
C ALA A 60 -10.00 7.92 -2.12
N GLY A 61 -9.78 7.29 -3.27
CA GLY A 61 -10.85 6.99 -4.22
C GLY A 61 -11.86 6.01 -3.61
N ALA A 62 -13.17 6.29 -3.75
CA ALA A 62 -14.22 5.45 -3.16
C ALA A 62 -14.26 4.03 -3.76
N ASP A 63 -13.75 3.86 -4.98
CA ASP A 63 -13.66 2.57 -5.67
C ASP A 63 -12.40 1.77 -5.30
N ASN A 64 -11.46 2.38 -4.56
CA ASN A 64 -10.26 1.72 -4.09
C ASN A 64 -10.58 0.73 -2.97
N ARG A 65 -9.87 -0.38 -2.91
CA ARG A 65 -10.17 -1.48 -1.98
C ARG A 65 -9.36 -1.44 -0.71
N PHE A 66 -8.19 -0.80 -0.76
CA PHE A 66 -7.20 -0.86 0.32
C PHE A 66 -6.51 0.48 0.51
N VAL A 67 -6.06 0.70 1.74
CA VAL A 67 -5.09 1.73 2.10
C VAL A 67 -3.86 1.02 2.65
N PHE A 68 -2.67 1.46 2.28
CA PHE A 68 -1.43 0.84 2.69
C PHE A 68 -0.38 1.86 3.10
N VAL A 69 0.52 1.43 3.97
CA VAL A 69 1.67 2.22 4.39
C VAL A 69 2.90 1.82 3.56
N CYS A 70 3.61 2.81 3.02
CA CYS A 70 4.93 2.61 2.43
C CYS A 70 5.95 2.46 3.56
N VAL A 71 6.32 1.23 3.89
CA VAL A 71 7.24 0.95 5.01
C VAL A 71 8.59 1.62 4.75
N PRO A 72 9.01 2.60 5.57
CA PRO A 72 10.26 3.31 5.33
C PRO A 72 11.48 2.50 5.79
N ALA A 73 12.68 2.90 5.34
CA ALA A 73 13.94 2.34 5.79
C ALA A 73 14.06 2.37 7.34
N GLY A 74 14.64 1.35 7.92
CA GLY A 74 14.77 1.18 9.37
C GLY A 74 13.51 0.66 10.06
N TYR A 75 12.49 0.27 9.32
CA TYR A 75 11.24 -0.28 9.86
C TYR A 75 10.82 -1.54 9.11
N ASP A 76 10.01 -2.35 9.79
CA ASP A 76 9.29 -3.49 9.26
C ASP A 76 7.80 -3.36 9.55
N ALA A 77 6.96 -3.96 8.71
CA ALA A 77 5.55 -4.15 9.04
C ALA A 77 5.38 -5.45 9.84
N PRO A 78 4.46 -5.50 10.84
CA PRO A 78 4.18 -6.73 11.58
C PRO A 78 3.69 -7.85 10.66
N VAL A 79 3.97 -9.08 11.05
CA VAL A 79 3.44 -10.27 10.40
C VAL A 79 2.46 -10.96 11.35
N GLU A 80 1.22 -11.13 10.92
CA GLU A 80 0.17 -11.82 11.66
C GLU A 80 -0.36 -12.97 10.83
N LYS A 81 -0.30 -14.18 11.37
CA LYS A 81 -0.76 -15.40 10.67
C LYS A 81 -0.18 -15.56 9.26
N GLY A 82 1.11 -15.20 9.08
CA GLY A 82 1.80 -15.28 7.80
C GLY A 82 1.49 -14.13 6.82
N VAL A 83 0.69 -13.14 7.22
CA VAL A 83 0.35 -11.98 6.39
C VAL A 83 1.06 -10.74 6.91
N VAL A 84 1.78 -10.05 6.04
CA VAL A 84 2.44 -8.77 6.36
C VAL A 84 1.37 -7.68 6.48
N ARG A 85 1.32 -6.98 7.62
CA ARG A 85 0.29 -6.00 7.97
C ARG A 85 0.70 -4.57 7.57
N TYR A 86 0.89 -4.34 6.30
CA TYR A 86 1.16 -3.02 5.74
C TYR A 86 -0.07 -2.38 5.06
N PHE A 87 -1.22 -3.06 5.04
CA PHE A 87 -2.44 -2.58 4.42
C PHE A 87 -3.68 -2.87 5.27
N HIS A 88 -4.72 -2.08 5.05
CA HIS A 88 -6.07 -2.28 5.56
C HIS A 88 -7.09 -2.17 4.43
N PRO A 89 -8.23 -2.85 4.51
CA PRO A 89 -9.38 -2.54 3.65
C PRO A 89 -9.75 -1.07 3.81
N LEU A 90 -10.15 -0.41 2.71
CA LEU A 90 -10.63 0.96 2.76
C LEU A 90 -11.86 1.04 3.69
N PRO A 91 -11.83 1.89 4.74
CA PRO A 91 -12.96 1.98 5.65
C PRO A 91 -14.14 2.69 4.97
N ALA A 92 -15.29 2.04 4.91
CA ALA A 92 -16.50 2.57 4.28
C ALA A 92 -17.07 3.84 4.95
N ASP A 93 -16.72 4.08 6.21
CA ASP A 93 -17.32 5.09 7.09
C ASP A 93 -16.30 6.12 7.61
N GLY A 94 -15.11 6.17 7.06
CA GLY A 94 -14.05 7.09 7.51
C GLY A 94 -13.50 6.78 8.91
N LYS A 95 -13.64 5.53 9.38
CA LYS A 95 -12.97 5.08 10.59
C LYS A 95 -11.46 5.25 10.51
N SER A 96 -10.83 5.39 11.67
CA SER A 96 -9.38 5.47 11.76
C SER A 96 -8.73 4.22 11.17
N CYS A 97 -7.67 4.43 10.40
CA CYS A 97 -6.88 3.40 9.77
C CYS A 97 -5.44 3.55 10.27
N ASP A 98 -5.15 2.98 11.43
CA ASP A 98 -3.84 3.10 12.06
C ASP A 98 -2.91 1.97 11.61
N PHE A 99 -1.64 2.32 11.38
CA PHE A 99 -0.58 1.36 11.05
C PHE A 99 0.42 1.25 12.18
N THR A 100 0.87 0.03 12.44
CA THR A 100 1.96 -0.24 13.36
C THR A 100 3.19 -0.64 12.56
N LEU A 101 4.31 0.00 12.86
CA LEU A 101 5.62 -0.37 12.36
C LEU A 101 6.48 -0.91 13.50
N LEU A 102 7.39 -1.79 13.17
CA LEU A 102 8.40 -2.33 14.06
C LEU A 102 9.74 -1.72 13.71
N ARG A 103 10.56 -1.40 14.73
CA ARG A 103 11.93 -0.97 14.46
C ARG A 103 12.73 -2.14 13.95
N ARG A 104 13.35 -2.00 12.76
CA ARG A 104 14.24 -3.02 12.23
C ARG A 104 15.53 -3.07 13.06
N ALA A 105 15.97 -4.27 13.39
CA ALA A 105 17.28 -4.49 13.97
C ALA A 105 18.31 -4.64 12.84
N GLY A 106 19.36 -3.84 12.87
CA GLY A 106 20.45 -3.89 11.90
C GLY A 106 20.45 -2.77 10.88
N ASP A 107 21.48 -2.74 10.04
CA ASP A 107 21.67 -1.78 8.96
C ASP A 107 20.95 -2.27 7.70
N ASP A 108 20.07 -1.45 7.14
CA ASP A 108 19.36 -1.69 5.90
C ASP A 108 19.81 -0.77 4.75
N SER A 109 20.97 -0.12 4.90
CA SER A 109 21.57 0.72 3.86
C SER A 109 22.03 -0.08 2.64
N ARG A 110 22.24 -1.39 2.82
CA ARG A 110 22.60 -2.35 1.76
C ARG A 110 21.70 -3.57 1.87
N TYR A 111 20.98 -3.90 0.81
CA TYR A 111 20.11 -5.06 0.75
C TYR A 111 20.11 -5.68 -0.64
N GLY A 112 19.86 -6.99 -0.70
CA GLY A 112 19.54 -7.71 -1.91
C GLY A 112 18.07 -8.14 -1.90
N PHE A 113 17.50 -8.31 -3.07
CA PHE A 113 16.18 -8.90 -3.20
C PHE A 113 16.16 -9.93 -4.33
N ILE A 114 15.28 -10.90 -4.22
CA ILE A 114 15.02 -11.88 -5.26
C ILE A 114 13.62 -11.61 -5.82
N ALA A 115 13.55 -11.36 -7.12
CA ALA A 115 12.28 -11.22 -7.83
C ALA A 115 11.88 -12.58 -8.41
N ILE A 116 10.70 -13.05 -8.04
CA ILE A 116 10.07 -14.25 -8.61
C ILE A 116 8.86 -13.79 -9.40
N ALA A 117 8.81 -14.15 -10.67
CA ALA A 117 7.67 -13.83 -11.53
C ALA A 117 6.86 -15.10 -11.82
N ASP A 118 5.56 -14.97 -11.73
CA ASP A 118 4.53 -15.87 -12.24
C ASP A 118 4.82 -17.38 -12.01
N PRO A 119 4.81 -17.88 -10.77
CA PRO A 119 5.12 -19.29 -10.47
C PRO A 119 4.09 -20.29 -11.01
N GLN A 120 3.03 -19.83 -11.66
CA GLN A 120 2.00 -20.61 -12.37
C GLN A 120 1.57 -21.89 -11.65
N ILE A 121 1.11 -21.76 -10.40
CA ILE A 121 0.63 -22.88 -9.61
C ILE A 121 -0.88 -23.04 -9.83
N TRP A 122 -1.25 -24.07 -10.59
CA TRP A 122 -2.65 -24.35 -10.92
C TRP A 122 -3.28 -25.44 -10.04
N ALA A 123 -2.46 -26.26 -9.39
CA ALA A 123 -2.92 -27.40 -8.59
C ALA A 123 -2.07 -27.62 -7.33
N PRO A 124 -2.66 -28.18 -6.25
CA PRO A 124 -1.94 -28.44 -5.00
C PRO A 124 -0.64 -29.24 -5.17
N LYS A 125 -0.59 -30.18 -6.11
CA LYS A 125 0.62 -30.99 -6.41
C LYS A 125 1.81 -30.14 -6.88
N GLU A 126 1.58 -28.94 -7.37
CA GLU A 126 2.63 -28.03 -7.88
C GLU A 126 3.28 -27.23 -6.77
N PHE A 127 2.66 -27.15 -5.58
CA PHE A 127 3.29 -26.54 -4.40
C PHE A 127 4.60 -27.23 -4.01
N ALA A 128 4.75 -28.52 -4.27
CA ALA A 128 6.00 -29.21 -4.01
C ALA A 128 7.17 -28.65 -4.85
N LYS A 129 6.91 -28.25 -6.10
CA LYS A 129 7.92 -27.60 -6.96
C LYS A 129 8.30 -26.22 -6.43
N LEU A 130 7.30 -25.45 -5.94
CA LEU A 130 7.56 -24.16 -5.34
C LEU A 130 8.38 -24.27 -4.05
N ALA A 131 8.13 -25.30 -3.25
CA ALA A 131 8.90 -25.57 -2.02
C ALA A 131 10.39 -25.80 -2.35
N VAL A 132 10.68 -26.63 -3.38
CA VAL A 132 12.07 -26.85 -3.84
C VAL A 132 12.72 -25.55 -4.30
N ALA A 133 11.99 -24.73 -5.08
CA ALA A 133 12.51 -23.43 -5.51
C ALA A 133 12.73 -22.48 -4.32
N ALA A 134 11.86 -22.49 -3.32
CA ALA A 134 12.01 -21.69 -2.11
C ALA A 134 13.24 -22.12 -1.29
N ASP A 135 13.53 -23.41 -1.20
CA ASP A 135 14.72 -23.93 -0.52
C ASP A 135 16.01 -23.52 -1.25
N ASP A 136 16.03 -23.58 -2.58
CA ASP A 136 17.15 -23.13 -3.40
C ASP A 136 17.38 -21.61 -3.27
N ILE A 137 16.30 -20.82 -3.31
CA ILE A 137 16.35 -19.38 -3.06
C ILE A 137 16.93 -19.09 -1.68
N ALA A 138 16.46 -19.80 -0.64
CA ALA A 138 16.96 -19.62 0.71
C ALA A 138 18.44 -20.00 0.85
N ALA A 139 18.90 -21.02 0.14
CA ALA A 139 20.31 -21.39 0.08
C ALA A 139 21.15 -20.30 -0.61
N THR A 140 20.65 -19.78 -1.74
CA THR A 140 21.28 -18.68 -2.48
C THR A 140 21.41 -17.42 -1.63
N VAL A 141 20.33 -16.98 -0.95
CA VAL A 141 20.37 -15.83 -0.05
C VAL A 141 21.43 -15.98 1.02
N ARG A 142 21.53 -17.18 1.64
CA ARG A 142 22.56 -17.46 2.65
C ARG A 142 23.99 -17.39 2.11
N SER A 143 24.19 -17.63 0.81
CA SER A 143 25.51 -17.57 0.19
C SER A 143 26.01 -16.16 -0.10
N TYR A 144 25.09 -15.17 -0.16
CA TYR A 144 25.41 -13.76 -0.40
C TYR A 144 25.51 -12.93 0.90
N GLY A 145 25.11 -13.44 2.03
CA GLY A 145 25.21 -12.81 3.35
C GLY A 145 26.39 -13.30 4.12
#